data_1af800a75239472ebdaa3b35679fe3b6
#
_entry.id   1af800a75239472ebdaa3b35679fe3b6
#
_cell.length_a   1.000
_cell.length_b   1.000
_cell.length_c   1.000
_cell.angle_alpha   90.00
_cell.angle_beta   90.00
_cell.angle_gamma   90.00
#
_symmetry.space_group_name_H-M   'P 1'
#
loop_
_entity.id
_entity.type
_entity.pdbx_description
1 polymer ?
#
loop_
_entity_poly.entity_id
_entity_poly.type
_entity_poly.pdbx_seq_one_letter_code
_entity_poly.pdbx_strand_id
1 'polypeptide(L)'
;MKKWGALFIAGVLLTGCSEKEAEKESKFTIKDAIKKDHVVIQNLSEKETELMTGATKTEHLVPMFTFLDDVKADKESKLQITVFSKKGESTTSELHYVNKDKTIFRNNNKTFGMPTGEIECSYILDSPQNLMVDGCTTEVSTLLVALFSPRDFNLAKADYKSQE
;
A
#
# COMPACT_ATOMS: atom_id res chain seq x y z
N MET A 1 -2.34 64.97 -54.53
CA MET A 1 -3.67 64.39 -54.94
C MET A 1 -3.70 62.89 -54.81
N LYS A 2 -4.71 62.42 -54.11
CA LYS A 2 -5.25 61.04 -54.26
C LYS A 2 -4.37 59.90 -53.72
N LYS A 3 -4.87 58.84 -53.09
CA LYS A 3 -6.22 58.49 -52.56
C LYS A 3 -5.98 57.44 -51.50
N TRP A 4 -6.79 57.44 -50.50
CA TRP A 4 -6.90 56.42 -49.44
C TRP A 4 -7.33 55.07 -49.99
N GLY A 5 -6.75 53.98 -49.41
CA GLY A 5 -7.22 52.64 -49.56
C GLY A 5 -7.14 51.98 -48.20
N ALA A 6 -8.25 52.03 -47.43
CA ALA A 6 -8.38 51.29 -46.17
C ALA A 6 -8.64 49.80 -46.46
N LEU A 7 -7.78 48.94 -45.95
CA LEU A 7 -8.01 47.49 -45.99
C LEU A 7 -8.40 47.03 -44.60
N PHE A 8 -9.66 46.73 -44.42
CA PHE A 8 -10.20 46.06 -43.23
C PHE A 8 -9.80 44.60 -43.30
N ILE A 9 -8.93 44.16 -42.35
CA ILE A 9 -8.69 42.78 -42.09
C ILE A 9 -9.56 42.37 -40.92
N ALA A 10 -10.63 41.63 -41.21
CA ALA A 10 -11.48 41.00 -40.22
C ALA A 10 -10.70 39.85 -39.55
N GLY A 11 -10.28 40.08 -38.30
CA GLY A 11 -9.70 39.05 -37.46
C GLY A 11 -10.78 38.06 -36.96
N VAL A 12 -10.77 36.86 -37.48
CA VAL A 12 -11.58 35.76 -36.96
C VAL A 12 -10.92 35.27 -35.68
N LEU A 13 -11.48 35.65 -34.54
CA LEU A 13 -11.12 35.07 -33.23
C LEU A 13 -11.71 33.65 -33.16
N LEU A 14 -10.92 32.64 -33.50
CA LEU A 14 -11.17 31.27 -33.16
C LEU A 14 -10.92 31.08 -31.67
N THR A 15 -11.95 31.23 -30.84
CA THR A 15 -11.94 30.76 -29.44
C THR A 15 -11.99 29.25 -29.46
N GLY A 16 -10.84 28.62 -29.54
CA GLY A 16 -10.68 27.21 -29.26
C GLY A 16 -10.93 26.96 -27.77
N CYS A 17 -12.13 26.51 -27.41
CA CYS A 17 -12.36 25.84 -26.14
C CYS A 17 -11.51 24.56 -26.14
N SER A 18 -10.34 24.61 -25.53
CA SER A 18 -9.61 23.41 -25.14
C SER A 18 -10.36 22.84 -23.93
N GLU A 19 -11.27 21.90 -24.18
CA GLU A 19 -11.70 20.98 -23.16
C GLU A 19 -10.46 20.22 -22.69
N LYS A 20 -9.93 20.63 -21.54
CA LYS A 20 -9.02 19.78 -20.77
C LYS A 20 -9.85 18.56 -20.38
N GLU A 21 -9.72 17.47 -21.12
CA GLU A 21 -10.04 16.15 -20.60
C GLU A 21 -9.28 16.02 -19.29
N ALA A 22 -10.00 16.07 -18.18
CA ALA A 22 -9.46 15.69 -16.89
C ALA A 22 -9.03 14.22 -17.05
N GLU A 23 -7.72 13.97 -17.15
CA GLU A 23 -7.18 12.62 -17.01
C GLU A 23 -7.79 12.06 -15.73
N LYS A 24 -8.71 11.11 -15.88
CA LYS A 24 -9.18 10.26 -14.79
C LYS A 24 -7.93 9.54 -14.32
N GLU A 25 -7.34 9.99 -13.20
CA GLU A 25 -6.31 9.22 -12.50
C GLU A 25 -6.83 7.80 -12.38
N SER A 26 -6.16 6.86 -13.03
CA SER A 26 -6.58 5.47 -13.03
C SER A 26 -6.42 4.98 -11.59
N LYS A 27 -7.54 4.65 -10.95
CA LYS A 27 -7.55 4.18 -9.57
C LYS A 27 -6.63 2.96 -9.45
N PHE A 28 -5.68 3.01 -8.52
CA PHE A 28 -4.79 1.90 -8.24
C PHE A 28 -5.60 0.65 -7.85
N THR A 29 -5.34 -0.48 -8.49
CA THR A 29 -6.15 -1.69 -8.36
C THR A 29 -5.40 -2.82 -7.67
N ILE A 30 -6.13 -3.86 -7.24
CA ILE A 30 -5.56 -5.11 -6.71
C ILE A 30 -4.57 -5.72 -7.70
N LYS A 31 -4.90 -5.73 -9.00
CA LYS A 31 -4.00 -6.25 -10.04
C LYS A 31 -2.70 -5.44 -10.14
N ASP A 32 -2.79 -4.12 -9.94
CA ASP A 32 -1.60 -3.26 -9.97
C ASP A 32 -0.71 -3.51 -8.75
N ALA A 33 -1.31 -3.74 -7.57
CA ALA A 33 -0.58 -4.11 -6.36
C ALA A 33 0.15 -5.45 -6.54
N ILE A 34 -0.54 -6.48 -7.05
CA ILE A 34 0.06 -7.80 -7.33
C ILE A 34 1.19 -7.70 -8.34
N LYS A 35 1.03 -6.93 -9.44
CA LYS A 35 2.10 -6.70 -10.44
C LYS A 35 3.33 -6.01 -9.86
N LYS A 36 3.17 -5.25 -8.78
CA LYS A 36 4.25 -4.59 -8.06
C LYS A 36 4.79 -5.41 -6.89
N ASP A 37 4.39 -6.67 -6.81
CA ASP A 37 4.81 -7.62 -5.78
C ASP A 37 4.40 -7.23 -4.36
N HIS A 38 3.27 -6.52 -4.21
CA HIS A 38 2.73 -6.17 -2.89
C HIS A 38 1.89 -7.31 -2.31
N VAL A 39 1.98 -7.53 -1.02
CA VAL A 39 0.93 -8.27 -0.27
C VAL A 39 -0.35 -7.44 -0.32
N VAL A 40 -1.46 -8.08 -0.63
CA VAL A 40 -2.76 -7.42 -0.77
C VAL A 40 -3.70 -7.85 0.34
N ILE A 41 -4.27 -6.86 1.02
CA ILE A 41 -5.32 -7.06 2.04
C ILE A 41 -6.57 -6.31 1.59
N GLN A 42 -7.70 -6.98 1.58
CA GLN A 42 -8.99 -6.38 1.32
C GLN A 42 -9.82 -6.36 2.61
N ASN A 43 -10.16 -5.18 3.10
CA ASN A 43 -11.06 -5.03 4.23
C ASN A 43 -12.51 -5.31 3.78
N LEU A 44 -13.14 -6.32 4.35
CA LEU A 44 -14.53 -6.69 4.07
C LEU A 44 -15.53 -5.92 4.93
N SER A 45 -15.05 -5.18 5.93
CA SER A 45 -15.84 -4.33 6.81
C SER A 45 -15.20 -2.94 6.95
N GLU A 46 -15.98 -1.96 7.39
CA GLU A 46 -15.50 -0.65 7.84
C GLU A 46 -15.31 -0.60 9.36
N LYS A 47 -15.77 -1.62 10.09
CA LYS A 47 -15.66 -1.69 11.55
C LYS A 47 -14.36 -2.38 11.94
N GLU A 48 -13.51 -1.69 12.67
CA GLU A 48 -12.23 -2.21 13.15
C GLU A 48 -12.38 -3.51 13.95
N THR A 49 -13.40 -3.61 14.79
CA THR A 49 -13.69 -4.83 15.57
C THR A 49 -13.97 -6.05 14.69
N GLU A 50 -14.64 -5.86 13.54
CA GLU A 50 -14.89 -6.94 12.59
C GLU A 50 -13.61 -7.30 11.82
N LEU A 51 -12.77 -6.32 11.48
CA LEU A 51 -11.46 -6.57 10.86
C LEU A 51 -10.56 -7.36 11.81
N MET A 52 -10.50 -7.01 13.09
CA MET A 52 -9.74 -7.74 14.11
C MET A 52 -10.21 -9.19 14.29
N THR A 53 -11.48 -9.49 13.97
CA THR A 53 -12.03 -10.85 14.02
C THR A 53 -11.97 -11.59 12.69
N GLY A 54 -11.24 -11.05 11.70
CA GLY A 54 -10.94 -11.73 10.43
C GLY A 54 -11.83 -11.33 9.24
N ALA A 55 -12.55 -10.19 9.33
CA ALA A 55 -13.29 -9.67 8.18
C ALA A 55 -12.35 -9.06 7.11
N THR A 56 -11.32 -9.83 6.75
CA THR A 56 -10.33 -9.50 5.72
C THR A 56 -10.19 -10.64 4.72
N LYS A 57 -9.80 -10.32 3.49
CA LYS A 57 -9.32 -11.27 2.50
C LYS A 57 -7.87 -10.91 2.20
N THR A 58 -6.99 -11.92 2.15
CA THR A 58 -5.56 -11.72 1.90
C THR A 58 -5.15 -12.46 0.63
N GLU A 59 -4.40 -11.77 -0.23
CA GLU A 59 -3.91 -12.31 -1.49
C GLU A 59 -2.41 -12.00 -1.66
N HIS A 60 -1.72 -12.81 -2.47
CA HIS A 60 -0.31 -12.61 -2.83
C HIS A 60 0.64 -12.52 -1.63
N LEU A 61 0.62 -13.54 -0.77
CA LEU A 61 1.40 -13.61 0.47
C LEU A 61 2.86 -14.09 0.27
N VAL A 62 3.23 -14.58 -0.91
CA VAL A 62 4.61 -15.05 -1.20
C VAL A 62 5.67 -14.00 -0.85
N PRO A 63 5.54 -12.71 -1.21
CA PRO A 63 6.52 -11.69 -0.84
C PRO A 63 6.74 -11.57 0.68
N MET A 64 5.68 -11.78 1.48
CA MET A 64 5.81 -11.75 2.94
C MET A 64 6.61 -12.94 3.47
N PHE A 65 6.39 -14.14 2.96
CA PHE A 65 7.15 -15.31 3.40
C PHE A 65 8.63 -15.17 3.02
N THR A 66 8.92 -14.74 1.79
CA THR A 66 10.28 -14.42 1.34
C THR A 66 10.93 -13.36 2.23
N PHE A 67 10.21 -12.27 2.54
CA PHE A 67 10.68 -11.25 3.47
C PHE A 67 11.00 -11.81 4.85
N LEU A 68 10.12 -12.64 5.43
CA LEU A 68 10.35 -13.25 6.75
C LEU A 68 11.54 -14.22 6.74
N ASP A 69 11.80 -14.91 5.64
CA ASP A 69 12.97 -15.77 5.52
C ASP A 69 14.26 -14.97 5.36
N ASP A 70 14.25 -13.84 4.63
CA ASP A 70 15.36 -12.88 4.59
C ASP A 70 15.65 -12.31 5.99
N VAL A 71 14.61 -11.94 6.77
CA VAL A 71 14.74 -11.46 8.16
C VAL A 71 15.41 -12.51 9.04
N LYS A 72 14.98 -13.78 8.97
CA LYS A 72 15.62 -14.89 9.72
C LYS A 72 17.06 -15.12 9.34
N ALA A 73 17.43 -14.85 8.10
CA ALA A 73 18.79 -14.93 7.59
C ALA A 73 19.63 -13.66 7.86
N ASP A 74 19.10 -12.69 8.60
CA ASP A 74 19.69 -11.35 8.86
C ASP A 74 20.10 -10.63 7.56
N LYS A 75 19.27 -10.76 6.53
CA LYS A 75 19.47 -10.16 5.21
C LYS A 75 18.54 -8.98 5.03
N GLU A 76 19.08 -7.83 4.59
CA GLU A 76 18.30 -6.64 4.27
C GLU A 76 17.19 -6.98 3.25
N SER A 77 15.96 -6.58 3.56
CA SER A 77 14.79 -6.89 2.73
C SER A 77 13.68 -5.85 2.90
N LYS A 78 12.78 -5.77 1.91
CA LYS A 78 11.64 -4.87 1.92
C LYS A 78 10.34 -5.60 1.62
N LEU A 79 9.28 -5.20 2.28
CA LEU A 79 7.93 -5.71 2.09
C LEU A 79 6.96 -4.57 1.86
N GLN A 80 6.24 -4.59 0.75
CA GLN A 80 5.14 -3.66 0.46
C GLN A 80 3.80 -4.33 0.77
N ILE A 81 2.95 -3.63 1.50
CA ILE A 81 1.61 -4.11 1.87
C ILE A 81 0.59 -3.07 1.44
N THR A 82 -0.34 -3.48 0.59
CA THR A 82 -1.45 -2.61 0.16
C THR A 82 -2.76 -3.10 0.76
N VAL A 83 -3.39 -2.22 1.53
CA VAL A 83 -4.72 -2.44 2.10
C VAL A 83 -5.76 -1.72 1.26
N PHE A 84 -6.76 -2.45 0.79
CA PHE A 84 -7.94 -1.90 0.12
C PHE A 84 -9.09 -1.82 1.11
N SER A 85 -9.66 -0.63 1.29
CA SER A 85 -10.87 -0.44 2.07
C SER A 85 -12.06 -1.13 1.40
N LYS A 86 -13.16 -1.35 2.13
CA LYS A 86 -14.43 -1.85 1.57
C LYS A 86 -14.95 -0.98 0.42
N LYS A 87 -14.63 0.33 0.41
CA LYS A 87 -14.97 1.27 -0.66
C LYS A 87 -14.00 1.20 -1.84
N GLY A 88 -12.95 0.38 -1.73
CA GLY A 88 -11.94 0.19 -2.75
C GLY A 88 -10.90 1.33 -2.82
N GLU A 89 -10.76 2.14 -1.78
CA GLU A 89 -9.62 3.02 -1.60
C GLU A 89 -8.41 2.18 -1.17
N SER A 90 -7.21 2.54 -1.62
CA SER A 90 -6.00 1.79 -1.30
C SER A 90 -4.99 2.63 -0.54
N THR A 91 -4.31 1.99 0.40
CA THR A 91 -3.20 2.56 1.15
C THR A 91 -2.06 1.56 1.16
N THR A 92 -0.85 1.99 0.80
CA THR A 92 0.34 1.14 0.81
C THR A 92 1.27 1.57 1.93
N SER A 93 1.72 0.60 2.72
CA SER A 93 2.76 0.74 3.75
C SER A 93 3.95 -0.14 3.40
N GLU A 94 5.13 0.20 3.92
CA GLU A 94 6.38 -0.53 3.68
C GLU A 94 7.03 -0.94 4.99
N LEU A 95 7.48 -2.19 5.08
CA LEU A 95 8.50 -2.62 6.04
C LEU A 95 9.85 -2.69 5.32
N HIS A 96 10.88 -2.11 5.92
CA HIS A 96 12.25 -2.24 5.49
C HIS A 96 13.09 -2.79 6.65
N TYR A 97 13.37 -4.08 6.61
CA TYR A 97 14.32 -4.72 7.51
C TYR A 97 15.74 -4.36 7.07
N VAL A 98 16.48 -3.68 7.92
CA VAL A 98 17.86 -3.24 7.65
C VAL A 98 18.85 -4.26 8.21
N ASN A 99 18.65 -4.68 9.46
CA ASN A 99 19.44 -5.69 10.18
C ASN A 99 18.68 -6.08 11.47
N LYS A 100 19.27 -7.01 12.26
CA LYS A 100 18.68 -7.54 13.50
C LYS A 100 18.29 -6.50 14.56
N ASP A 101 18.82 -5.30 14.49
CA ASP A 101 18.59 -4.24 15.48
C ASP A 101 17.73 -3.10 14.92
N LYS A 102 17.38 -3.14 13.62
CA LYS A 102 16.71 -2.03 12.96
C LYS A 102 15.76 -2.47 11.86
N THR A 103 14.49 -2.09 12.04
CA THR A 103 13.43 -2.17 11.04
C THR A 103 12.80 -0.79 10.89
N ILE A 104 12.55 -0.35 9.66
CA ILE A 104 11.86 0.90 9.37
C ILE A 104 10.46 0.56 8.89
N PHE A 105 9.45 1.05 9.59
CA PHE A 105 8.05 0.95 9.19
C PHE A 105 7.56 2.28 8.63
N ARG A 106 7.30 2.34 7.32
CA ARG A 106 6.66 3.49 6.66
C ARG A 106 5.16 3.25 6.59
N ASN A 107 4.46 3.76 7.59
CA ASN A 107 3.01 3.57 7.70
C ASN A 107 2.25 4.72 7.05
N ASN A 108 1.42 4.40 6.07
CA ASN A 108 0.46 5.32 5.47
C ASN A 108 -1.00 4.96 5.82
N ASN A 109 -1.22 3.85 6.52
CA ASN A 109 -2.54 3.38 6.91
C ASN A 109 -2.93 3.94 8.28
N LYS A 110 -4.07 4.63 8.33
CA LYS A 110 -4.63 5.24 9.57
C LYS A 110 -5.58 4.32 10.33
N THR A 111 -5.83 3.12 9.81
CA THR A 111 -6.71 2.15 10.47
C THR A 111 -6.14 1.79 11.86
N PHE A 112 -6.98 1.57 12.83
CA PHE A 112 -6.63 1.26 14.22
C PHE A 112 -5.89 2.38 14.97
N GLY A 113 -5.99 3.63 14.52
CA GLY A 113 -5.33 4.76 15.19
C GLY A 113 -3.80 4.70 15.21
N MET A 114 -3.19 3.88 14.32
CA MET A 114 -1.74 3.74 14.25
C MET A 114 -1.07 5.04 13.79
N PRO A 115 0.11 5.39 14.35
CA PRO A 115 0.88 6.53 13.88
C PRO A 115 1.27 6.33 12.42
N THR A 116 1.28 7.43 11.64
CA THR A 116 1.68 7.43 10.22
C THR A 116 3.05 8.08 10.04
N GLY A 117 3.72 7.75 8.95
CA GLY A 117 5.04 8.25 8.62
C GLY A 117 6.12 7.17 8.76
N GLU A 118 7.36 7.60 8.85
CA GLU A 118 8.52 6.72 9.04
C GLU A 118 8.78 6.50 10.54
N ILE A 119 8.80 5.24 10.96
CA ILE A 119 8.93 4.81 12.34
C ILE A 119 10.05 3.78 12.40
N GLU A 120 11.00 3.98 13.29
CA GLU A 120 12.07 3.01 13.57
C GLU A 120 11.63 2.05 14.66
N CYS A 121 11.83 0.74 14.44
CA CYS A 121 11.48 -0.35 15.35
C CYS A 121 12.65 -1.36 15.40
N SER A 122 12.67 -2.20 16.45
CA SER A 122 13.75 -3.18 16.64
C SER A 122 13.39 -4.58 16.17
N TYR A 123 12.12 -4.98 16.25
CA TYR A 123 11.71 -6.37 16.04
C TYR A 123 10.53 -6.48 15.09
N ILE A 124 10.47 -7.62 14.40
CA ILE A 124 9.31 -8.03 13.60
C ILE A 124 8.70 -9.26 14.27
N LEU A 125 7.38 -9.22 14.48
CA LEU A 125 6.58 -10.29 15.07
C LEU A 125 5.55 -10.76 14.05
N ASP A 126 5.54 -12.05 13.74
CA ASP A 126 4.59 -12.63 12.78
C ASP A 126 3.71 -13.70 13.43
N SER A 127 2.49 -13.77 12.96
CA SER A 127 1.52 -14.83 13.31
C SER A 127 0.60 -15.09 12.10
N PRO A 128 -0.17 -16.19 12.13
CA PRO A 128 -1.18 -16.44 11.08
C PRO A 128 -2.25 -15.36 10.94
N GLN A 129 -2.35 -14.47 11.91
CA GLN A 129 -3.40 -13.46 11.98
C GLN A 129 -2.90 -12.04 11.77
N ASN A 130 -1.64 -11.78 12.09
CA ASN A 130 -1.08 -10.44 12.00
C ASN A 130 0.43 -10.43 11.79
N LEU A 131 0.90 -9.31 11.26
CA LEU A 131 2.29 -8.90 11.23
C LEU A 131 2.40 -7.61 12.06
N MET A 132 3.35 -7.58 12.98
CA MET A 132 3.59 -6.44 13.87
C MET A 132 5.07 -6.07 13.88
N VAL A 133 5.37 -4.86 14.30
CA VAL A 133 6.71 -4.40 14.68
C VAL A 133 6.71 -3.98 16.14
N ASP A 134 7.82 -4.18 16.82
CA ASP A 134 7.98 -3.88 18.25
C ASP A 134 9.30 -3.18 18.54
N GLY A 135 9.41 -2.58 19.73
CA GLY A 135 10.51 -1.72 20.10
C GLY A 135 10.58 -0.45 19.26
N CYS A 136 9.40 0.10 18.92
CA CYS A 136 9.29 1.28 18.06
C CYS A 136 9.55 2.58 18.85
N THR A 137 10.03 3.61 18.15
CA THR A 137 10.36 4.94 18.70
C THR A 137 9.14 5.84 18.96
N THR A 138 7.94 5.27 18.98
CA THR A 138 6.67 5.96 19.23
C THR A 138 6.18 5.73 20.66
N GLU A 139 5.15 6.47 21.11
CA GLU A 139 4.54 6.28 22.44
C GLU A 139 4.04 4.84 22.66
N VAL A 140 3.59 4.18 21.59
CA VAL A 140 3.21 2.76 21.57
C VAL A 140 4.35 1.98 20.97
N SER A 141 4.99 1.10 21.74
CA SER A 141 6.16 0.35 21.28
C SER A 141 5.84 -0.73 20.24
N THR A 142 4.63 -1.28 20.28
CA THR A 142 4.20 -2.35 19.36
C THR A 142 3.16 -1.82 18.39
N LEU A 143 3.43 -1.90 17.10
CA LEU A 143 2.54 -1.41 16.05
C LEU A 143 2.06 -2.55 15.14
N LEU A 144 0.78 -2.51 14.80
CA LEU A 144 0.17 -3.42 13.84
C LEU A 144 0.51 -2.97 12.41
N VAL A 145 1.19 -3.83 11.67
CA VAL A 145 1.51 -3.60 10.24
C VAL A 145 0.39 -4.09 9.36
N ALA A 146 -0.12 -5.30 9.62
CA ALA A 146 -1.14 -5.95 8.82
C ALA A 146 -1.99 -6.95 9.62
N LEU A 147 -3.28 -7.06 9.25
CA LEU A 147 -4.18 -8.14 9.68
C LEU A 147 -4.47 -9.04 8.50
N PHE A 148 -4.26 -10.34 8.67
CA PHE A 148 -4.49 -11.34 7.64
C PHE A 148 -5.77 -12.12 7.88
N SER A 149 -6.36 -12.65 6.81
CA SER A 149 -7.28 -13.77 6.89
C SER A 149 -6.49 -15.02 7.34
N PRO A 150 -6.77 -15.61 8.51
CA PRO A 150 -6.02 -16.80 8.97
C PRO A 150 -6.11 -17.97 8.00
N ARG A 151 -7.27 -18.11 7.32
CA ARG A 151 -7.47 -19.14 6.29
C ARG A 151 -6.52 -18.91 5.11
N ASP A 152 -6.50 -17.70 4.55
CA ASP A 152 -5.71 -17.38 3.37
C ASP A 152 -4.21 -17.48 3.69
N PHE A 153 -3.81 -17.03 4.90
CA PHE A 153 -2.44 -17.16 5.39
C PHE A 153 -2.00 -18.63 5.44
N ASN A 154 -2.80 -19.52 6.06
CA ASN A 154 -2.43 -20.92 6.21
C ASN A 154 -2.36 -21.66 4.87
N LEU A 155 -3.28 -21.37 3.94
CA LEU A 155 -3.25 -21.91 2.59
C LEU A 155 -1.99 -21.48 1.84
N ALA A 156 -1.72 -20.18 1.81
CA ALA A 156 -0.54 -19.65 1.11
C ALA A 156 0.79 -20.14 1.73
N LYS A 157 0.84 -20.32 3.06
CA LYS A 157 2.02 -20.86 3.75
C LYS A 157 2.28 -22.31 3.40
N ALA A 158 1.22 -23.13 3.26
CA ALA A 158 1.34 -24.52 2.83
C ALA A 158 1.87 -24.59 1.38
N ASP A 159 1.33 -23.76 0.48
CA ASP A 159 1.78 -23.70 -0.91
C ASP A 159 3.24 -23.23 -1.03
N TYR A 160 3.64 -22.20 -0.26
CA TYR A 160 5.01 -21.68 -0.23
C TYR A 160 6.00 -22.76 0.18
N LYS A 161 5.73 -23.50 1.28
CA LYS A 161 6.58 -24.59 1.76
C LYS A 161 6.67 -25.80 0.82
N SER A 162 5.70 -25.98 -0.06
CA SER A 162 5.73 -27.09 -1.03
C SER A 162 6.66 -26.80 -2.22
N GLN A 163 7.18 -25.57 -2.35
CA GLN A 163 8.07 -25.11 -3.43
C GLN A 163 9.55 -25.09 -3.00
N GLU A 164 9.84 -25.28 -1.70
CA GLU A 164 11.20 -25.46 -1.15
C GLU A 164 11.68 -26.92 -1.31
#